data_417c9d3b8459d11f9c1c34c6cc69d4c0
#
_entry.id   417c9d3b8459d11f9c1c34c6cc69d4c0
#
_cell.length_a   1.000
_cell.length_b   1.000
_cell.length_c   1.000
_cell.angle_alpha   90.00
_cell.angle_beta   90.00
_cell.angle_gamma   90.00
#
_symmetry.space_group_name_H-M   'P 1'
#
loop_
_entity.id
_entity.type
_entity.pdbx_description
1 polymer ?
#
loop_
_entity_poly.entity_id
_entity_poly.type
_entity_poly.pdbx_seq_one_letter_code
_entity_poly.pdbx_strand_id
1 'polypeptide(L)'
;MSHYKHLTPSEREKIYLLHAQNYSLSFIANSIGRNKSTVSRELTRNSNKDRYSPSAAQAAYARRRKQCKPQLKLSDPALYEYVRDRFLKHQWSPEQIAGRLSLENTDQSVSYATIYRAIYAGIFDTKEQRASHGNRGAIRQLRHRGKTRQTKDHLEKRGKIPISHAIADRPAEANKRCRLGDWEADTVIGKKASPCLLTLTDRKSRFLLSRKAEKKASVEVRDAMIQCLTGQPCFSITPDRGKEFARHGEVSEALNQVPFYFPLPHHPWQRGTNENTNGLLREYFPKGFDLRKVTDTSIQNKVDELNKRPRKCLGFKTPYEIYYSITLRLT
;
A
#
# COMPACT_ATOMS: atom_id res chain seq x y z
N MET A 1 -30.59 -3.19 -18.34
CA MET A 1 -30.97 -2.82 -16.94
C MET A 1 -32.10 -1.81 -17.02
N SER A 2 -33.26 -2.06 -16.42
CA SER A 2 -34.38 -1.11 -16.41
C SER A 2 -34.01 0.08 -15.51
N HIS A 3 -33.86 1.27 -16.08
CA HIS A 3 -33.63 2.49 -15.32
C HIS A 3 -34.91 2.89 -14.58
N TYR A 4 -35.11 2.34 -13.37
CA TYR A 4 -36.20 2.74 -12.50
C TYR A 4 -36.02 4.23 -12.10
N LYS A 5 -36.98 5.07 -12.51
CA LYS A 5 -37.00 6.48 -12.13
C LYS A 5 -37.99 6.68 -10.98
N HIS A 6 -37.52 7.23 -9.88
CA HIS A 6 -38.38 7.61 -8.75
C HIS A 6 -39.33 8.73 -9.12
N LEU A 7 -40.45 8.82 -8.40
CA LEU A 7 -41.38 9.94 -8.56
C LEU A 7 -40.71 11.26 -8.14
N THR A 8 -40.93 12.28 -8.97
CA THR A 8 -40.46 13.64 -8.71
C THR A 8 -41.44 14.38 -7.80
N PRO A 9 -41.06 15.52 -7.18
CA PRO A 9 -41.98 16.36 -6.42
C PRO A 9 -43.21 16.82 -7.27
N SER A 10 -42.97 17.23 -8.51
CA SER A 10 -44.04 17.66 -9.43
C SER A 10 -45.00 16.52 -9.78
N GLU A 11 -44.52 15.30 -9.97
CA GLU A 11 -45.39 14.14 -10.19
C GLU A 11 -46.25 13.84 -8.94
N ARG A 12 -45.73 14.05 -7.73
CA ARG A 12 -46.47 13.90 -6.48
C ARG A 12 -47.57 14.95 -6.32
N GLU A 13 -47.27 16.19 -6.70
CA GLU A 13 -48.30 17.26 -6.72
C GLU A 13 -49.43 16.94 -7.70
N LYS A 14 -49.09 16.46 -8.89
CA LYS A 14 -50.07 16.05 -9.89
C LYS A 14 -50.93 14.87 -9.43
N ILE A 15 -50.31 13.87 -8.74
CA ILE A 15 -51.05 12.77 -8.10
C ILE A 15 -52.02 13.32 -7.07
N TYR A 16 -51.60 14.26 -6.22
CA TYR A 16 -52.48 14.87 -5.20
C TYR A 16 -53.69 15.59 -5.82
N LEU A 17 -53.47 16.46 -6.80
CA LEU A 17 -54.52 17.24 -7.45
C LEU A 17 -55.57 16.34 -8.11
N LEU A 18 -55.10 15.35 -8.91
CA LEU A 18 -56.03 14.47 -9.60
C LEU A 18 -56.74 13.48 -8.67
N HIS A 19 -56.06 13.03 -7.62
CA HIS A 19 -56.67 12.16 -6.59
C HIS A 19 -57.75 12.90 -5.79
N ALA A 20 -57.52 14.19 -5.44
CA ALA A 20 -58.48 15.03 -4.77
C ALA A 20 -59.75 15.32 -5.64
N GLN A 21 -59.59 15.25 -6.97
CA GLN A 21 -60.69 15.37 -7.93
C GLN A 21 -61.36 14.02 -8.23
N ASN A 22 -61.07 12.96 -7.47
CA ASN A 22 -61.64 11.61 -7.60
C ASN A 22 -61.34 10.90 -8.96
N TYR A 23 -60.28 11.29 -9.68
CA TYR A 23 -59.87 10.53 -10.88
C TYR A 23 -59.37 9.14 -10.53
N SER A 24 -59.60 8.17 -11.44
CA SER A 24 -59.16 6.82 -11.25
C SER A 24 -57.64 6.72 -11.26
N LEU A 25 -57.06 5.73 -10.53
CA LEU A 25 -55.60 5.50 -10.46
C LEU A 25 -55.01 5.28 -11.86
N SER A 26 -55.77 4.69 -12.79
CA SER A 26 -55.32 4.47 -14.17
C SER A 26 -55.19 5.81 -14.93
N PHE A 27 -56.16 6.71 -14.74
CA PHE A 27 -56.09 8.04 -15.36
C PHE A 27 -54.92 8.86 -14.80
N ILE A 28 -54.73 8.85 -13.47
CA ILE A 28 -53.60 9.51 -12.80
C ILE A 28 -52.28 9.00 -13.32
N ALA A 29 -52.11 7.67 -13.42
CA ALA A 29 -50.89 7.03 -13.89
C ALA A 29 -50.57 7.43 -15.36
N ASN A 30 -51.59 7.41 -16.24
CA ASN A 30 -51.42 7.84 -17.63
C ASN A 30 -50.99 9.31 -17.72
N SER A 31 -51.63 10.19 -16.91
CA SER A 31 -51.35 11.62 -16.92
C SER A 31 -49.93 12.02 -16.51
N ILE A 32 -49.24 11.15 -15.74
CA ILE A 32 -47.84 11.37 -15.31
C ILE A 32 -46.84 10.42 -16.04
N GLY A 33 -47.34 9.61 -16.99
CA GLY A 33 -46.51 8.66 -17.75
C GLY A 33 -45.89 7.55 -16.89
N ARG A 34 -46.64 7.05 -15.87
CA ARG A 34 -46.19 6.00 -14.95
C ARG A 34 -47.17 4.83 -14.94
N ASN A 35 -46.70 3.69 -14.40
CA ASN A 35 -47.56 2.52 -14.21
C ASN A 35 -48.58 2.76 -13.09
N LYS A 36 -49.81 2.25 -13.22
CA LYS A 36 -50.87 2.31 -12.19
C LYS A 36 -50.38 1.80 -10.82
N SER A 37 -49.55 0.72 -10.80
CA SER A 37 -48.98 0.17 -9.57
C SER A 37 -48.04 1.15 -8.85
N THR A 38 -47.40 2.09 -9.58
CA THR A 38 -46.54 3.13 -8.99
C THR A 38 -47.38 4.13 -8.22
N VAL A 39 -48.49 4.59 -8.79
CA VAL A 39 -49.41 5.53 -8.15
C VAL A 39 -50.10 4.90 -6.95
N SER A 40 -50.59 3.64 -7.11
CA SER A 40 -51.21 2.91 -6.00
C SER A 40 -50.24 2.75 -4.81
N ARG A 41 -48.98 2.29 -5.06
CA ARG A 41 -47.97 2.16 -4.01
C ARG A 41 -47.60 3.50 -3.37
N GLU A 42 -47.56 4.59 -4.13
CA GLU A 42 -47.27 5.92 -3.60
C GLU A 42 -48.35 6.37 -2.63
N LEU A 43 -49.61 6.26 -3.02
CA LEU A 43 -50.74 6.60 -2.15
C LEU A 43 -50.81 5.70 -0.92
N THR A 44 -50.80 4.39 -1.08
CA THR A 44 -50.84 3.43 0.06
C THR A 44 -49.72 3.66 1.08
N ARG A 45 -48.52 3.98 0.58
CA ARG A 45 -47.33 4.14 1.44
C ARG A 45 -47.26 5.47 2.15
N ASN A 46 -47.86 6.53 1.58
CA ASN A 46 -47.63 7.90 2.03
C ASN A 46 -48.92 8.64 2.41
N SER A 47 -50.12 8.00 2.33
CA SER A 47 -51.35 8.58 2.86
C SER A 47 -51.46 8.34 4.37
N ASN A 48 -51.92 9.31 5.12
CA ASN A 48 -52.20 9.22 6.54
C ASN A 48 -53.68 9.52 6.76
N LYS A 49 -54.44 8.57 7.34
CA LYS A 49 -55.91 8.69 7.54
C LYS A 49 -56.61 9.23 6.29
N ASP A 50 -56.39 8.59 5.15
CA ASP A 50 -56.96 8.88 3.82
C ASP A 50 -56.57 10.23 3.20
N ARG A 51 -55.65 10.97 3.81
CA ARG A 51 -55.09 12.20 3.23
C ARG A 51 -53.67 12.00 2.74
N TYR A 52 -53.49 12.20 1.44
CA TYR A 52 -52.17 12.21 0.80
C TYR A 52 -51.61 13.63 0.79
N SER A 53 -50.34 13.80 1.19
CA SER A 53 -49.63 15.07 1.13
C SER A 53 -48.32 14.89 0.31
N PRO A 54 -48.16 15.64 -0.80
CA PRO A 54 -46.94 15.55 -1.63
C PRO A 54 -45.67 15.90 -0.87
N SER A 55 -45.71 16.91 -0.02
CA SER A 55 -44.55 17.33 0.79
C SER A 55 -44.16 16.31 1.84
N ALA A 56 -45.16 15.73 2.55
CA ALA A 56 -44.94 14.64 3.52
C ALA A 56 -44.38 13.37 2.82
N ALA A 57 -44.93 13.03 1.66
CA ALA A 57 -44.46 11.93 0.84
C ALA A 57 -43.02 12.11 0.38
N GLN A 58 -42.66 13.33 -0.02
CA GLN A 58 -41.28 13.68 -0.41
C GLN A 58 -40.32 13.60 0.78
N ALA A 59 -40.71 14.11 1.95
CA ALA A 59 -39.93 14.03 3.17
C ALA A 59 -39.72 12.54 3.62
N ALA A 60 -40.80 11.76 3.58
CA ALA A 60 -40.74 10.33 3.87
C ALA A 60 -39.83 9.56 2.86
N TYR A 61 -39.91 9.91 1.58
CA TYR A 61 -39.00 9.38 0.57
C TYR A 61 -37.55 9.72 0.88
N ALA A 62 -37.22 10.95 1.19
CA ALA A 62 -35.87 11.40 1.52
C ALA A 62 -35.31 10.67 2.76
N ARG A 63 -36.15 10.49 3.81
CA ARG A 63 -35.81 9.72 5.02
C ARG A 63 -35.51 8.26 4.69
N ARG A 64 -36.39 7.58 3.93
CA ARG A 64 -36.18 6.20 3.50
C ARG A 64 -34.91 6.04 2.64
N ARG A 65 -34.62 7.01 1.75
CA ARG A 65 -33.40 6.99 0.94
C ARG A 65 -32.13 7.11 1.77
N LYS A 66 -32.14 7.87 2.87
CA LYS A 66 -31.01 7.89 3.83
C LYS A 66 -30.82 6.55 4.51
N GLN A 67 -31.91 5.90 4.93
CA GLN A 67 -31.87 4.60 5.60
C GLN A 67 -31.46 3.44 4.68
N CYS A 68 -31.78 3.54 3.39
CA CYS A 68 -31.38 2.54 2.38
C CYS A 68 -29.90 2.63 1.96
N LYS A 69 -29.17 3.67 2.35
CA LYS A 69 -27.73 3.73 2.08
C LYS A 69 -27.02 2.76 3.02
N PRO A 70 -26.18 1.85 2.48
CA PRO A 70 -25.37 0.99 3.35
C PRO A 70 -24.52 1.89 4.26
N GLN A 71 -24.41 1.50 5.52
CA GLN A 71 -23.49 2.15 6.44
C GLN A 71 -22.06 2.08 5.87
N LEU A 72 -21.34 3.18 5.91
CA LEU A 72 -19.97 3.22 5.47
C LEU A 72 -19.14 2.34 6.42
N LYS A 73 -18.41 1.37 5.91
CA LYS A 73 -17.59 0.47 6.75
C LYS A 73 -16.65 1.23 7.70
N LEU A 74 -16.10 2.35 7.25
CA LEU A 74 -15.24 3.22 8.07
C LEU A 74 -16.02 4.16 9.00
N SER A 75 -17.33 3.97 9.20
CA SER A 75 -18.06 4.59 10.31
C SER A 75 -17.97 3.78 11.62
N ASP A 76 -17.45 2.57 11.56
CA ASP A 76 -17.02 1.82 12.73
C ASP A 76 -15.74 2.46 13.32
N PRO A 77 -15.77 2.96 14.57
CA PRO A 77 -14.63 3.66 15.14
C PRO A 77 -13.38 2.80 15.26
N ALA A 78 -13.52 1.52 15.61
CA ALA A 78 -12.39 0.62 15.80
C ALA A 78 -11.68 0.35 14.45
N LEU A 79 -12.46 0.03 13.42
CA LEU A 79 -11.91 -0.16 12.08
C LEU A 79 -11.30 1.13 11.51
N TYR A 80 -11.94 2.27 11.75
CA TYR A 80 -11.42 3.57 11.32
C TYR A 80 -10.05 3.87 11.94
N GLU A 81 -9.93 3.77 13.27
CA GLU A 81 -8.66 4.05 13.97
C GLU A 81 -7.56 3.06 13.57
N TYR A 82 -7.89 1.77 13.40
CA TYR A 82 -6.94 0.79 12.90
C TYR A 82 -6.41 1.17 11.52
N VAL A 83 -7.30 1.43 10.55
CA VAL A 83 -6.92 1.79 9.19
C VAL A 83 -6.10 3.08 9.16
N ARG A 84 -6.52 4.08 9.92
CA ARG A 84 -5.84 5.38 10.04
C ARG A 84 -4.44 5.24 10.61
N ASP A 85 -4.28 4.49 11.69
CA ASP A 85 -2.99 4.25 12.35
C ASP A 85 -2.02 3.52 11.40
N ARG A 86 -2.45 2.42 10.79
CA ARG A 86 -1.62 1.66 9.85
C ARG A 86 -1.21 2.48 8.63
N PHE A 87 -2.12 3.31 8.10
CA PHE A 87 -1.83 4.15 6.95
C PHE A 87 -0.92 5.34 7.29
N LEU A 88 -1.24 6.12 8.34
CA LEU A 88 -0.53 7.36 8.64
C LEU A 88 0.78 7.15 9.40
N LYS A 89 0.81 6.25 10.40
CA LYS A 89 2.00 6.05 11.24
C LYS A 89 2.91 4.94 10.71
N HIS A 90 2.35 3.83 10.23
CA HIS A 90 3.13 2.68 9.77
C HIS A 90 3.33 2.64 8.25
N GLN A 91 2.76 3.61 7.53
CA GLN A 91 2.90 3.76 6.06
C GLN A 91 2.43 2.53 5.26
N TRP A 92 1.50 1.75 5.79
CA TRP A 92 0.93 0.64 5.05
C TRP A 92 0.08 1.14 3.89
N SER A 93 0.18 0.49 2.75
CA SER A 93 -0.72 0.81 1.64
C SER A 93 -2.14 0.29 1.91
N PRO A 94 -3.18 0.89 1.28
CA PRO A 94 -4.55 0.38 1.38
C PRO A 94 -4.68 -1.12 1.07
N GLU A 95 -3.92 -1.63 0.10
CA GLU A 95 -3.90 -3.06 -0.22
C GLU A 95 -3.29 -3.91 0.90
N GLN A 96 -2.23 -3.42 1.56
CA GLN A 96 -1.60 -4.12 2.68
C GLN A 96 -2.53 -4.20 3.89
N ILE A 97 -3.25 -3.11 4.18
CA ILE A 97 -4.22 -3.05 5.28
C ILE A 97 -5.38 -4.02 5.01
N ALA A 98 -6.03 -3.91 3.85
CA ALA A 98 -7.14 -4.76 3.49
C ALA A 98 -6.76 -6.25 3.42
N GLY A 99 -5.60 -6.55 2.83
CA GLY A 99 -5.12 -7.91 2.70
C GLY A 99 -4.73 -8.53 4.04
N ARG A 100 -4.17 -7.75 4.97
CA ARG A 100 -3.83 -8.23 6.31
C ARG A 100 -5.07 -8.54 7.15
N LEU A 101 -6.06 -7.65 7.16
CA LEU A 101 -7.35 -7.89 7.80
C LEU A 101 -8.01 -9.18 7.31
N SER A 102 -7.96 -9.41 5.99
CA SER A 102 -8.49 -10.64 5.40
C SER A 102 -7.68 -11.88 5.77
N LEU A 103 -6.34 -11.77 5.87
CA LEU A 103 -5.46 -12.89 6.24
C LEU A 103 -5.68 -13.33 7.68
N GLU A 104 -5.91 -12.40 8.59
CA GLU A 104 -6.11 -12.68 10.01
C GLU A 104 -7.54 -13.11 10.35
N ASN A 105 -8.43 -13.18 9.33
CA ASN A 105 -9.85 -13.58 9.48
C ASN A 105 -10.56 -12.82 10.61
N THR A 106 -10.33 -11.52 10.71
CA THR A 106 -11.02 -10.68 11.69
C THR A 106 -12.47 -10.46 11.27
N ASP A 107 -13.36 -10.24 12.23
CA ASP A 107 -14.77 -9.88 11.95
C ASP A 107 -14.87 -8.55 11.19
N GLN A 108 -13.81 -7.75 11.27
CA GLN A 108 -13.69 -6.49 10.54
C GLN A 108 -13.08 -6.70 9.16
N SER A 109 -13.77 -6.24 8.14
CA SER A 109 -13.27 -6.31 6.75
C SER A 109 -13.51 -5.00 6.01
N VAL A 110 -12.51 -4.54 5.28
CA VAL A 110 -12.61 -3.36 4.42
C VAL A 110 -11.87 -3.58 3.11
N SER A 111 -12.46 -3.19 1.98
CA SER A 111 -11.77 -3.27 0.70
C SER A 111 -10.74 -2.13 0.56
N TYR A 112 -9.64 -2.40 -0.11
CA TYR A 112 -8.64 -1.37 -0.41
C TYR A 112 -9.25 -0.18 -1.19
N ALA A 113 -10.25 -0.43 -2.05
CA ALA A 113 -10.96 0.63 -2.78
C ALA A 113 -11.73 1.57 -1.83
N THR A 114 -12.30 1.05 -0.73
CA THR A 114 -12.95 1.86 0.30
C THR A 114 -11.93 2.74 1.03
N ILE A 115 -10.77 2.19 1.35
CA ILE A 115 -9.68 2.95 1.99
C ILE A 115 -9.17 4.05 1.05
N TYR A 116 -8.95 3.76 -0.24
CA TYR A 116 -8.57 4.79 -1.22
C TYR A 116 -9.60 5.91 -1.31
N ARG A 117 -10.90 5.57 -1.38
CA ARG A 117 -11.97 6.60 -1.40
C ARG A 117 -11.93 7.49 -0.15
N ALA A 118 -11.69 6.89 1.03
CA ALA A 118 -11.56 7.64 2.27
C ALA A 118 -10.35 8.60 2.25
N ILE A 119 -9.20 8.15 1.73
CA ILE A 119 -8.00 8.97 1.57
C ILE A 119 -8.26 10.16 0.63
N TYR A 120 -8.85 9.88 -0.55
CA TYR A 120 -9.16 10.93 -1.52
C TYR A 120 -10.25 11.89 -1.05
N ALA A 121 -11.17 11.43 -0.20
CA ALA A 121 -12.19 12.27 0.43
C ALA A 121 -11.65 13.09 1.63
N GLY A 122 -10.36 12.93 1.99
CA GLY A 122 -9.74 13.64 3.10
C GLY A 122 -10.22 13.19 4.49
N ILE A 123 -10.81 11.99 4.60
CA ILE A 123 -11.37 11.48 5.87
C ILE A 123 -10.27 11.29 6.92
N PHE A 124 -9.05 10.99 6.50
CA PHE A 124 -7.88 10.80 7.37
C PHE A 124 -7.06 12.08 7.57
N ASP A 125 -7.45 13.20 6.96
CA ASP A 125 -6.74 14.46 7.12
C ASP A 125 -6.92 15.01 8.53
N THR A 126 -5.81 15.40 9.17
CA THR A 126 -5.87 16.17 10.41
C THR A 126 -6.18 17.64 10.10
N LYS A 127 -6.56 18.42 11.13
CA LYS A 127 -6.81 19.87 10.97
C LYS A 127 -5.61 20.60 10.35
N GLU A 128 -4.39 20.14 10.68
CA GLU A 128 -3.12 20.70 10.20
C GLU A 128 -2.70 20.17 8.82
N GLN A 129 -3.23 19.02 8.41
CA GLN A 129 -2.87 18.33 7.16
C GLN A 129 -3.98 18.33 6.11
N ARG A 130 -5.01 19.18 6.26
CA ARG A 130 -6.07 19.27 5.27
C ARG A 130 -5.52 19.64 3.90
N ALA A 131 -6.08 19.04 2.87
CA ALA A 131 -5.77 19.40 1.49
C ALA A 131 -6.09 20.89 1.28
N SER A 132 -5.09 21.67 0.91
CA SER A 132 -5.20 23.08 0.55
C SER A 132 -4.46 23.30 -0.77
N HIS A 133 -4.52 24.50 -1.32
CA HIS A 133 -3.73 24.87 -2.50
C HIS A 133 -2.23 24.64 -2.20
N GLY A 134 -1.66 23.52 -2.69
CA GLY A 134 -0.28 23.08 -2.43
C GLY A 134 -0.11 22.02 -1.34
N ASN A 135 -1.12 21.70 -0.53
CA ASN A 135 -1.10 20.63 0.45
C ASN A 135 -2.10 19.51 0.05
N ARG A 136 -1.58 18.31 -0.21
CA ARG A 136 -2.39 17.16 -0.65
C ARG A 136 -2.91 16.28 0.50
N GLY A 137 -2.82 16.73 1.74
CA GLY A 137 -3.30 15.98 2.91
C GLY A 137 -2.74 14.55 2.98
N ALA A 138 -3.54 13.60 3.43
CA ALA A 138 -3.20 12.19 3.59
C ALA A 138 -2.76 11.50 2.28
N ILE A 139 -3.12 12.03 1.10
CA ILE A 139 -2.69 11.53 -0.23
C ILE A 139 -1.16 11.49 -0.33
N ARG A 140 -0.43 12.33 0.41
CA ARG A 140 1.04 12.35 0.43
C ARG A 140 1.67 11.06 0.89
N GLN A 141 0.97 10.29 1.71
CA GLN A 141 1.45 9.00 2.25
C GLN A 141 1.37 7.87 1.19
N LEU A 142 0.63 8.07 0.11
CA LEU A 142 0.62 7.09 -0.98
C LEU A 142 1.96 7.07 -1.72
N ARG A 143 2.54 5.88 -1.87
CA ARG A 143 3.90 5.66 -2.39
C ARG A 143 4.17 6.31 -3.74
N HIS A 144 3.26 6.21 -4.69
CA HIS A 144 3.49 6.69 -6.05
C HIS A 144 2.91 8.08 -6.34
N ARG A 145 1.99 8.58 -5.53
CA ARG A 145 1.42 9.94 -5.64
C ARG A 145 1.01 10.34 -7.07
N GLY A 146 0.60 9.38 -7.91
CA GLY A 146 0.26 9.63 -9.31
C GLY A 146 1.47 9.92 -10.23
N LYS A 147 2.71 9.69 -9.81
CA LYS A 147 3.90 9.86 -10.66
C LYS A 147 4.10 8.64 -11.55
N THR A 148 4.28 8.88 -12.85
CA THR A 148 4.70 7.87 -13.82
C THR A 148 6.20 7.63 -13.73
N ARG A 149 6.61 6.37 -13.95
CA ARG A 149 8.02 5.98 -13.99
C ARG A 149 8.62 6.49 -15.29
N GLN A 150 9.64 7.33 -15.23
CA GLN A 150 10.44 7.69 -16.40
C GLN A 150 11.64 6.74 -16.52
N THR A 151 11.77 6.08 -17.66
CA THR A 151 12.99 5.37 -18.06
C THR A 151 14.05 6.42 -18.43
N LYS A 152 15.21 6.36 -17.77
CA LYS A 152 16.37 7.17 -18.17
C LYS A 152 17.36 6.25 -18.88
N ASP A 153 17.64 6.52 -20.13
CA ASP A 153 18.80 5.98 -20.81
C ASP A 153 20.05 6.59 -20.19
N HIS A 154 20.78 5.79 -19.42
CA HIS A 154 21.98 6.23 -18.75
C HIS A 154 23.15 5.37 -19.24
N LEU A 155 24.06 5.98 -20.00
CA LEU A 155 25.38 5.40 -20.30
C LEU A 155 26.19 5.28 -19.00
N GLU A 156 26.57 4.05 -18.63
CA GLU A 156 27.33 3.79 -17.41
C GLU A 156 28.80 4.19 -17.59
N LYS A 157 29.25 5.20 -16.82
CA LYS A 157 30.63 5.67 -16.74
C LYS A 157 31.43 5.06 -15.58
N ARG A 158 30.90 4.01 -14.94
CA ARG A 158 31.51 3.41 -13.73
C ARG A 158 32.60 2.41 -14.13
N GLY A 159 33.73 2.44 -13.41
CA GLY A 159 34.80 1.48 -13.61
C GLY A 159 34.34 0.05 -13.27
N LYS A 160 34.87 -0.93 -13.98
CA LYS A 160 34.58 -2.36 -13.76
C LYS A 160 35.29 -2.85 -12.50
N ILE A 161 34.60 -3.62 -11.65
CA ILE A 161 35.21 -4.41 -10.58
C ILE A 161 35.43 -5.84 -11.08
N PRO A 162 36.44 -6.57 -10.58
CA PRO A 162 36.54 -8.01 -10.78
C PRO A 162 35.26 -8.68 -10.26
N ILE A 163 34.75 -9.65 -10.99
CA ILE A 163 33.56 -10.43 -10.57
C ILE A 163 33.98 -11.87 -10.37
N SER A 164 33.46 -12.54 -9.33
CA SER A 164 33.73 -13.96 -9.06
C SER A 164 32.88 -14.86 -9.97
N HIS A 165 31.59 -14.67 -9.99
CA HIS A 165 30.65 -15.46 -10.82
C HIS A 165 29.63 -14.56 -11.53
N ALA A 166 29.21 -14.97 -12.72
CA ALA A 166 28.11 -14.31 -13.42
C ALA A 166 26.76 -14.71 -12.79
N ILE A 167 25.75 -13.86 -12.94
CA ILE A 167 24.41 -14.17 -12.42
C ILE A 167 23.78 -15.40 -13.07
N ALA A 168 24.24 -15.78 -14.26
CA ALA A 168 23.80 -16.99 -14.97
C ALA A 168 24.15 -18.26 -14.19
N ASP A 169 25.26 -18.24 -13.44
CA ASP A 169 25.77 -19.37 -12.66
C ASP A 169 25.05 -19.51 -11.30
N ARG A 170 24.16 -18.58 -10.97
CA ARG A 170 23.45 -18.57 -9.69
C ARG A 170 22.51 -19.77 -9.57
N PRO A 171 22.52 -20.53 -8.44
CA PRO A 171 21.72 -21.71 -8.23
C PRO A 171 20.23 -21.53 -8.50
N ALA A 172 19.58 -22.59 -8.99
CA ALA A 172 18.15 -22.58 -9.32
C ALA A 172 17.28 -22.24 -8.10
N GLU A 173 17.66 -22.70 -6.90
CA GLU A 173 16.99 -22.44 -5.63
C GLU A 173 16.96 -20.94 -5.33
N ALA A 174 18.08 -20.25 -5.51
CA ALA A 174 18.18 -18.81 -5.36
C ALA A 174 17.33 -18.08 -6.40
N ASN A 175 17.31 -18.56 -7.66
CA ASN A 175 16.49 -17.99 -8.73
C ASN A 175 14.99 -18.16 -8.45
N LYS A 176 14.56 -19.33 -8.04
CA LYS A 176 13.18 -19.69 -7.67
C LYS A 176 12.76 -19.14 -6.31
N ARG A 177 13.70 -18.61 -5.51
CA ARG A 177 13.43 -18.08 -4.14
C ARG A 177 12.86 -19.14 -3.21
N CYS A 178 13.39 -20.37 -3.25
CA CYS A 178 12.83 -21.50 -2.50
C CYS A 178 13.39 -21.57 -1.08
N ARG A 179 14.60 -21.07 -0.83
CA ARG A 179 15.28 -21.13 0.47
C ARG A 179 15.55 -19.73 1.03
N LEU A 180 15.76 -19.63 2.34
CA LEU A 180 16.30 -18.44 3.02
C LEU A 180 17.82 -18.40 2.82
N GLY A 181 18.42 -17.21 2.96
CA GLY A 181 19.88 -17.06 2.92
C GLY A 181 20.45 -16.76 1.52
N ASP A 182 19.61 -16.50 0.53
CA ASP A 182 20.05 -15.93 -0.75
C ASP A 182 19.79 -14.41 -0.72
N TRP A 183 20.86 -13.63 -0.58
CA TRP A 183 20.77 -12.19 -0.32
C TRP A 183 21.00 -11.35 -1.58
N GLU A 184 20.23 -10.27 -1.72
CA GLU A 184 20.55 -9.18 -2.64
C GLU A 184 21.17 -8.04 -1.85
N ALA A 185 22.35 -7.54 -2.25
CA ALA A 185 23.07 -6.45 -1.58
C ALA A 185 23.04 -5.15 -2.39
N ASP A 186 22.85 -4.00 -1.72
CA ASP A 186 22.89 -2.68 -2.34
C ASP A 186 23.26 -1.60 -1.29
N THR A 187 23.51 -0.39 -1.74
CA THR A 187 23.73 0.76 -0.87
C THR A 187 22.72 1.87 -1.12
N VAL A 188 22.13 2.40 -0.05
CA VAL A 188 21.22 3.54 -0.11
C VAL A 188 21.95 4.79 0.36
N ILE A 189 22.17 5.73 -0.57
CA ILE A 189 22.90 6.98 -0.30
C ILE A 189 21.89 8.06 0.06
N GLY A 190 22.16 8.81 1.12
CA GLY A 190 21.44 10.01 1.51
C GLY A 190 21.95 11.26 0.77
N LYS A 191 22.42 12.25 1.52
CA LYS A 191 23.09 13.46 1.02
C LYS A 191 24.48 13.09 0.46
N LYS A 192 24.96 13.83 -0.54
CA LYS A 192 26.32 13.65 -1.08
C LYS A 192 27.36 13.83 0.06
N ALA A 193 28.37 12.97 0.09
CA ALA A 193 29.39 12.90 1.15
C ALA A 193 28.84 12.60 2.57
N SER A 194 27.71 11.95 2.67
CA SER A 194 27.10 11.44 3.89
C SER A 194 27.32 9.93 3.99
N PRO A 195 27.17 9.31 5.18
CA PRO A 195 27.06 7.88 5.33
C PRO A 195 26.07 7.25 4.35
N CYS A 196 26.25 5.98 4.06
CA CYS A 196 25.28 5.19 3.31
C CYS A 196 24.71 4.07 4.18
N LEU A 197 23.54 3.55 3.81
CA LEU A 197 22.99 2.35 4.40
C LEU A 197 23.31 1.19 3.48
N LEU A 198 24.04 0.21 3.98
CA LEU A 198 24.07 -1.12 3.37
C LEU A 198 22.70 -1.74 3.56
N THR A 199 22.16 -2.34 2.51
CA THR A 199 20.91 -3.10 2.54
C THR A 199 21.16 -4.50 2.01
N LEU A 200 20.75 -5.49 2.78
CA LEU A 200 20.79 -6.90 2.46
C LEU A 200 19.37 -7.44 2.53
N THR A 201 18.81 -7.83 1.40
CA THR A 201 17.43 -8.31 1.34
C THR A 201 17.41 -9.78 0.96
N ASP A 202 16.86 -10.63 1.84
CA ASP A 202 16.64 -12.04 1.54
C ASP A 202 15.63 -12.20 0.40
N ARG A 203 15.97 -13.05 -0.56
CA ARG A 203 15.17 -13.19 -1.80
C ARG A 203 13.85 -13.90 -1.59
N LYS A 204 13.75 -14.83 -0.65
CA LYS A 204 12.53 -15.59 -0.34
C LYS A 204 11.61 -14.77 0.55
N SER A 205 12.06 -14.38 1.71
CA SER A 205 11.26 -13.74 2.76
C SER A 205 11.08 -12.24 2.56
N ARG A 206 11.92 -11.59 1.76
CA ARG A 206 12.03 -10.13 1.68
C ARG A 206 12.52 -9.48 2.97
N PHE A 207 13.07 -10.27 3.89
CA PHE A 207 13.62 -9.79 5.14
C PHE A 207 14.81 -8.87 4.85
N LEU A 208 14.83 -7.73 5.52
CA LEU A 208 15.85 -6.70 5.34
C LEU A 208 16.78 -6.68 6.54
N LEU A 209 18.07 -6.79 6.29
CA LEU A 209 19.12 -6.37 7.19
C LEU A 209 19.71 -5.07 6.66
N SER A 210 20.02 -4.13 7.54
CA SER A 210 20.64 -2.87 7.14
C SER A 210 21.56 -2.34 8.22
N ARG A 211 22.67 -1.74 7.79
CA ARG A 211 23.64 -1.11 8.68
C ARG A 211 24.18 0.16 8.04
N LYS A 212 24.44 1.16 8.87
CA LYS A 212 25.09 2.39 8.43
C LYS A 212 26.58 2.13 8.20
N ALA A 213 27.10 2.57 7.05
CA ALA A 213 28.52 2.67 6.76
C ALA A 213 28.87 4.16 6.68
N GLU A 214 29.87 4.59 7.43
CA GLU A 214 30.24 6.00 7.56
C GLU A 214 30.69 6.61 6.22
N LYS A 215 31.28 5.78 5.38
CA LYS A 215 31.62 6.14 3.98
C LYS A 215 31.16 5.05 3.03
N LYS A 216 30.84 5.43 1.81
CA LYS A 216 30.61 4.47 0.72
C LYS A 216 31.95 3.94 0.19
N ALA A 217 32.74 3.34 1.05
CA ALA A 217 34.05 2.73 0.76
C ALA A 217 33.96 1.21 0.85
N SER A 218 34.77 0.51 0.06
CA SER A 218 34.73 -0.95 -0.01
C SER A 218 35.09 -1.64 1.32
N VAL A 219 35.95 -1.03 2.12
CA VAL A 219 36.33 -1.56 3.46
C VAL A 219 35.12 -1.52 4.40
N GLU A 220 34.47 -0.36 4.52
CA GLU A 220 33.35 -0.19 5.45
C GLU A 220 32.11 -1.02 5.03
N VAL A 221 31.88 -1.14 3.73
CA VAL A 221 30.78 -1.97 3.20
C VAL A 221 31.07 -3.44 3.43
N ARG A 222 32.33 -3.90 3.27
CA ARG A 222 32.77 -5.26 3.63
C ARG A 222 32.47 -5.56 5.10
N ASP A 223 32.94 -4.69 6.01
CA ASP A 223 32.80 -4.90 7.45
C ASP A 223 31.31 -4.90 7.87
N ALA A 224 30.52 -4.01 7.32
CA ALA A 224 29.08 -3.97 7.53
C ALA A 224 28.38 -5.23 7.01
N MET A 225 28.79 -5.78 5.86
CA MET A 225 28.24 -7.03 5.32
C MET A 225 28.55 -8.22 6.24
N ILE A 226 29.80 -8.37 6.66
CA ILE A 226 30.23 -9.45 7.56
C ILE A 226 29.41 -9.37 8.86
N GLN A 227 29.35 -8.19 9.49
CA GLN A 227 28.60 -8.01 10.73
C GLN A 227 27.09 -8.30 10.59
N CYS A 228 26.48 -7.95 9.48
CA CYS A 228 25.06 -8.23 9.25
C CYS A 228 24.76 -9.71 8.99
N LEU A 229 25.66 -10.42 8.31
CA LEU A 229 25.44 -11.79 7.84
C LEU A 229 26.01 -12.86 8.78
N THR A 230 26.89 -12.50 9.70
CA THR A 230 27.39 -13.45 10.72
C THR A 230 26.21 -13.97 11.55
N GLY A 231 26.08 -15.30 11.63
CA GLY A 231 24.97 -15.98 12.32
C GLY A 231 23.66 -16.04 11.56
N GLN A 232 23.60 -15.50 10.34
CA GLN A 232 22.43 -15.61 9.45
C GLN A 232 22.62 -16.74 8.42
N PRO A 233 21.55 -17.40 7.98
CA PRO A 233 21.62 -18.27 6.81
C PRO A 233 22.18 -17.49 5.62
N CYS A 234 23.26 -17.96 5.00
CA CYS A 234 23.88 -17.28 3.88
C CYS A 234 24.43 -18.28 2.87
N PHE A 235 23.73 -18.46 1.75
CA PHE A 235 24.08 -19.40 0.69
C PHE A 235 24.55 -18.71 -0.58
N SER A 236 24.12 -17.48 -0.82
CA SER A 236 24.60 -16.67 -1.93
C SER A 236 24.34 -15.19 -1.71
N ILE A 237 25.18 -14.35 -2.31
CA ILE A 237 25.03 -12.89 -2.28
C ILE A 237 25.02 -12.35 -3.72
N THR A 238 24.07 -11.49 -4.04
CA THR A 238 23.96 -10.84 -5.35
C THR A 238 24.03 -9.31 -5.16
N PRO A 239 25.24 -8.71 -5.20
CA PRO A 239 25.40 -7.26 -5.12
C PRO A 239 25.16 -6.59 -6.48
N ASP A 240 25.27 -5.26 -6.53
CA ASP A 240 25.50 -4.58 -7.80
C ASP A 240 26.99 -4.57 -8.19
N ARG A 241 27.31 -3.98 -9.33
CA ARG A 241 28.69 -3.81 -9.79
C ARG A 241 29.35 -2.53 -9.27
N GLY A 242 28.87 -2.01 -8.14
CA GLY A 242 29.43 -0.83 -7.51
C GLY A 242 30.82 -1.08 -6.93
N LYS A 243 31.70 -0.07 -6.97
CA LYS A 243 33.06 -0.15 -6.42
C LYS A 243 33.08 -0.45 -4.90
N GLU A 244 31.98 -0.17 -4.20
CA GLU A 244 31.80 -0.48 -2.80
C GLU A 244 31.81 -1.98 -2.52
N PHE A 245 31.51 -2.83 -3.50
CA PHE A 245 31.57 -4.30 -3.41
C PHE A 245 32.85 -4.91 -3.93
N ALA A 246 33.90 -4.10 -4.21
CA ALA A 246 35.17 -4.60 -4.75
C ALA A 246 35.88 -5.61 -3.81
N ARG A 247 35.60 -5.56 -2.50
CA ARG A 247 36.15 -6.49 -1.50
C ARG A 247 35.27 -7.70 -1.21
N HIS A 248 34.44 -8.11 -2.16
CA HIS A 248 33.50 -9.23 -2.00
C HIS A 248 34.24 -10.58 -1.72
N GLY A 249 35.47 -10.75 -2.20
CA GLY A 249 36.29 -11.92 -1.89
C GLY A 249 36.57 -12.07 -0.39
N GLU A 250 36.94 -10.97 0.29
CA GLU A 250 37.16 -10.95 1.74
C GLU A 250 35.86 -11.26 2.52
N VAL A 251 34.69 -10.78 2.03
CA VAL A 251 33.40 -11.14 2.63
C VAL A 251 33.08 -12.61 2.42
N SER A 252 33.37 -13.15 1.22
CA SER A 252 33.19 -14.58 0.92
C SER A 252 34.02 -15.45 1.88
N GLU A 253 35.28 -15.14 2.07
CA GLU A 253 36.18 -15.86 3.01
C GLU A 253 35.66 -15.79 4.45
N ALA A 254 35.29 -14.62 4.93
CA ALA A 254 34.79 -14.42 6.29
C ALA A 254 33.45 -15.13 6.57
N LEU A 255 32.68 -15.41 5.53
CA LEU A 255 31.37 -16.09 5.61
C LEU A 255 31.41 -17.54 5.09
N ASN A 256 32.54 -18.24 5.28
CA ASN A 256 32.72 -19.64 4.88
C ASN A 256 32.55 -19.87 3.36
N GLN A 257 33.25 -19.09 2.56
CA GLN A 257 33.30 -19.20 1.08
C GLN A 257 31.92 -19.01 0.40
N VAL A 258 31.08 -18.14 0.94
CA VAL A 258 29.78 -17.83 0.31
C VAL A 258 29.97 -17.20 -1.08
N PRO A 259 29.38 -17.77 -2.15
CA PRO A 259 29.56 -17.27 -3.50
C PRO A 259 28.82 -15.96 -3.76
N PHE A 260 29.46 -15.10 -4.57
CA PHE A 260 28.90 -13.85 -5.05
C PHE A 260 28.54 -13.98 -6.53
N TYR A 261 27.30 -13.55 -6.89
CA TYR A 261 26.79 -13.58 -8.27
C TYR A 261 26.47 -12.17 -8.74
N PHE A 262 27.12 -11.72 -9.80
CA PHE A 262 26.99 -10.36 -10.29
C PHE A 262 26.05 -10.26 -11.47
N PRO A 263 25.08 -9.30 -11.46
CA PRO A 263 24.14 -9.10 -12.54
C PRO A 263 24.86 -8.61 -13.81
N LEU A 264 24.21 -8.79 -14.96
CA LEU A 264 24.67 -8.18 -16.19
C LEU A 264 24.57 -6.64 -16.12
N PRO A 265 25.47 -5.90 -16.77
CA PRO A 265 25.32 -4.46 -16.91
C PRO A 265 23.95 -4.10 -17.50
N HIS A 266 23.32 -3.02 -17.02
CA HIS A 266 22.04 -2.53 -17.48
C HIS A 266 20.81 -3.47 -17.29
N HIS A 267 20.93 -4.51 -16.45
CA HIS A 267 19.84 -5.44 -16.15
C HIS A 267 19.32 -5.29 -14.71
N PRO A 268 18.72 -4.13 -14.32
CA PRO A 268 18.28 -3.88 -12.93
C PRO A 268 17.22 -4.87 -12.45
N TRP A 269 16.41 -5.43 -13.36
CA TRP A 269 15.38 -6.42 -13.03
C TRP A 269 15.94 -7.71 -12.41
N GLN A 270 17.22 -8.03 -12.62
CA GLN A 270 17.89 -9.17 -12.01
C GLN A 270 18.01 -9.05 -10.48
N ARG A 271 17.84 -7.82 -9.94
CA ARG A 271 17.85 -7.46 -8.52
C ARG A 271 16.58 -6.72 -8.06
N GLY A 272 15.44 -7.09 -8.61
CA GLY A 272 14.16 -6.43 -8.34
C GLY A 272 13.71 -6.48 -6.87
N THR A 273 14.25 -7.41 -6.06
CA THR A 273 13.95 -7.47 -4.62
C THR A 273 14.52 -6.27 -3.90
N ASN A 274 15.80 -5.96 -4.14
CA ASN A 274 16.47 -4.80 -3.54
C ASN A 274 15.87 -3.48 -4.03
N GLU A 275 15.60 -3.34 -5.32
CA GLU A 275 14.98 -2.12 -5.85
C GLU A 275 13.67 -1.79 -5.14
N ASN A 276 12.82 -2.81 -4.94
CA ASN A 276 11.56 -2.63 -4.22
C ASN A 276 11.77 -2.27 -2.74
N THR A 277 12.67 -2.98 -2.05
CA THR A 277 12.95 -2.79 -0.62
C THR A 277 13.60 -1.42 -0.38
N ASN A 278 14.58 -1.04 -1.21
CA ASN A 278 15.19 0.29 -1.16
C ASN A 278 14.17 1.40 -1.44
N GLY A 279 13.21 1.14 -2.33
CA GLY A 279 12.09 2.06 -2.56
C GLY A 279 11.22 2.28 -1.32
N LEU A 280 11.02 1.27 -0.49
CA LEU A 280 10.30 1.38 0.78
C LEU A 280 11.16 2.05 1.86
N LEU A 281 12.44 1.71 1.95
CA LEU A 281 13.37 2.35 2.87
C LEU A 281 13.48 3.87 2.60
N ARG A 282 13.33 4.28 1.31
CA ARG A 282 13.28 5.69 0.90
C ARG A 282 12.04 6.45 1.36
N GLU A 283 11.02 5.79 1.84
CA GLU A 283 9.87 6.43 2.48
C GLU A 283 10.28 7.04 3.83
N TYR A 284 11.26 6.43 4.52
CA TYR A 284 11.83 6.92 5.79
C TYR A 284 13.08 7.79 5.57
N PHE A 285 13.94 7.39 4.64
CA PHE A 285 15.20 8.07 4.32
C PHE A 285 15.20 8.54 2.86
N PRO A 286 14.52 9.67 2.54
CA PRO A 286 14.42 10.16 1.17
C PRO A 286 15.78 10.57 0.59
N LYS A 287 15.85 10.69 -0.74
CA LYS A 287 17.06 11.19 -1.42
C LYS A 287 17.41 12.59 -0.88
N GLY A 288 18.69 12.80 -0.57
CA GLY A 288 19.17 14.06 0.00
C GLY A 288 19.05 14.15 1.54
N PHE A 289 18.49 13.12 2.19
CA PHE A 289 18.44 13.05 3.66
C PHE A 289 19.85 12.88 4.24
N ASP A 290 20.16 13.59 5.32
CA ASP A 290 21.47 13.52 5.98
C ASP A 290 21.49 12.38 7.02
N LEU A 291 22.07 11.26 6.65
CA LEU A 291 22.15 10.06 7.49
C LEU A 291 23.06 10.24 8.73
N ARG A 292 23.87 11.30 8.81
CA ARG A 292 24.64 11.63 10.02
C ARG A 292 23.75 12.02 11.19
N LYS A 293 22.54 12.53 10.89
CA LYS A 293 21.57 12.96 11.91
C LYS A 293 20.75 11.81 12.50
N VAL A 294 21.00 10.59 12.07
CA VAL A 294 20.21 9.40 12.47
C VAL A 294 21.12 8.43 13.22
N THR A 295 20.66 7.98 14.38
CA THR A 295 21.32 6.93 15.16
C THR A 295 21.10 5.54 14.53
N ASP A 296 22.01 4.62 14.80
CA ASP A 296 21.87 3.23 14.33
C ASP A 296 20.58 2.58 14.89
N THR A 297 20.25 2.87 16.15
CA THR A 297 18.98 2.43 16.76
C THR A 297 17.76 2.92 15.99
N SER A 298 17.76 4.19 15.56
CA SER A 298 16.65 4.72 14.76
C SER A 298 16.54 4.06 13.39
N ILE A 299 17.67 3.74 12.76
CA ILE A 299 17.71 3.00 11.50
C ILE A 299 17.13 1.60 11.72
N GLN A 300 17.59 0.89 12.77
CA GLN A 300 17.12 -0.45 13.08
C GLN A 300 15.61 -0.49 13.34
N ASN A 301 15.07 0.47 14.09
CA ASN A 301 13.64 0.59 14.31
C ASN A 301 12.84 0.70 12.99
N LYS A 302 13.36 1.44 12.00
CA LYS A 302 12.71 1.54 10.67
C LYS A 302 12.87 0.29 9.83
N VAL A 303 13.97 -0.42 9.97
CA VAL A 303 14.17 -1.74 9.36
C VAL A 303 13.18 -2.75 9.95
N ASP A 304 12.98 -2.74 11.26
CA ASP A 304 12.04 -3.63 11.95
C ASP A 304 10.58 -3.33 11.56
N GLU A 305 10.21 -2.04 11.45
CA GLU A 305 8.90 -1.65 10.89
C GLU A 305 8.70 -2.20 9.47
N LEU A 306 9.72 -2.12 8.60
CA LEU A 306 9.67 -2.66 7.25
C LEU A 306 9.58 -4.19 7.23
N ASN A 307 10.26 -4.88 8.14
CA ASN A 307 10.21 -6.32 8.28
C ASN A 307 8.85 -6.80 8.81
N LYS A 308 8.14 -5.98 9.59
CA LYS A 308 6.77 -6.23 10.09
C LYS A 308 5.68 -5.69 9.17
N ARG A 309 6.03 -5.07 8.04
CA ARG A 309 5.07 -4.55 7.07
C ARG A 309 4.61 -5.65 6.11
N PRO A 310 3.30 -5.93 5.97
CA PRO A 310 2.78 -6.97 5.08
C PRO A 310 3.22 -6.79 3.63
N ARG A 311 3.44 -7.90 2.92
CA ARG A 311 3.83 -7.89 1.51
C ARG A 311 2.83 -8.68 0.66
N LYS A 312 2.28 -8.05 -0.39
CA LYS A 312 1.37 -8.73 -1.32
C LYS A 312 2.00 -9.98 -1.95
N CYS A 313 3.30 -9.91 -2.31
CA CYS A 313 4.04 -11.04 -2.87
C CYS A 313 4.28 -12.19 -1.89
N LEU A 314 4.02 -12.01 -0.61
CA LEU A 314 4.05 -13.03 0.44
C LEU A 314 2.64 -13.41 0.94
N GLY A 315 1.59 -13.14 0.14
CA GLY A 315 0.21 -13.37 0.57
C GLY A 315 -0.20 -12.53 1.78
N PHE A 316 0.30 -11.31 1.89
CA PHE A 316 0.10 -10.37 2.99
C PHE A 316 0.70 -10.81 4.35
N LYS A 317 1.51 -11.86 4.36
CA LYS A 317 2.44 -12.11 5.46
C LYS A 317 3.55 -11.07 5.46
N THR A 318 4.21 -10.91 6.60
CA THR A 318 5.35 -10.01 6.74
C THR A 318 6.67 -10.72 6.41
N PRO A 319 7.73 -10.00 6.00
CA PRO A 319 9.08 -10.55 5.91
C PRO A 319 9.52 -11.27 7.17
N TYR A 320 9.20 -10.70 8.34
CA TYR A 320 9.53 -11.26 9.64
C TYR A 320 8.87 -12.63 9.86
N GLU A 321 7.59 -12.79 9.53
CA GLU A 321 6.87 -14.07 9.66
C GLU A 321 7.47 -15.16 8.78
N ILE A 322 7.86 -14.82 7.54
CA ILE A 322 8.46 -15.79 6.61
C ILE A 322 9.88 -16.16 7.03
N TYR A 323 10.65 -15.18 7.51
CA TYR A 323 12.06 -15.40 7.88
C TYR A 323 12.19 -16.28 9.12
N TYR A 324 11.39 -16.00 10.15
CA TYR A 324 11.41 -16.75 11.42
C TYR A 324 10.41 -17.89 11.49
N SER A 325 9.63 -18.12 10.43
CA SER A 325 8.59 -19.16 10.37
C SER A 325 7.56 -19.07 11.52
N ILE A 326 7.16 -17.86 11.86
CA ILE A 326 6.17 -17.57 12.92
C ILE A 326 4.93 -16.90 12.33
N THR A 327 3.88 -16.77 13.14
CA THR A 327 2.68 -16.00 12.79
C THR A 327 2.52 -14.84 13.76
N LEU A 328 2.36 -13.64 13.23
CA LEU A 328 2.07 -12.44 14.01
C LEU A 328 0.58 -12.10 13.92
N ARG A 329 0.03 -11.56 15.00
CA ARG A 329 -1.25 -10.85 14.98
C ARG A 329 -0.96 -9.36 15.00
N LEU A 330 -1.38 -8.67 13.94
CA LEU A 330 -1.10 -7.24 13.71
C LEU A 330 -2.40 -6.41 13.65
N THR A 331 -3.54 -7.09 13.76
CA THR A 331 -4.89 -6.50 13.79
C THR A 331 -5.47 -6.48 15.19
#